data_a038b1edec9a0dc9d6c416df49b1d588
#
_entry.id   a038b1edec9a0dc9d6c416df49b1d588
#
_cell.length_a   1.000
_cell.length_b   1.000
_cell.length_c   1.000
_cell.angle_alpha   90.00
_cell.angle_beta   90.00
_cell.angle_gamma   90.00
#
_symmetry.space_group_name_H-M   'P 1'
#
loop_
_entity.id
_entity.type
_entity.pdbx_description
1 polymer ?
#
loop_
_entity_poly.entity_id
_entity_poly.type
_entity_poly.pdbx_seq_one_letter_code
_entity_poly.pdbx_strand_id
1 'polypeptide(L)'
;MKQKIYDYTIVALIFGCALIIGCQPKTTQQSHEPTPDSSWALLPFVKVDSINPILNPGDNEFECPILKRTVKWEEKDVFNPAAVVKDGKVYLLYRAEDKVGKYAGTSRIGIAVSEDGLHFTKMQEPVLYPDNDSLKIFEWEGGIEDPRLVATEDKQYIMTYTSYDGTTARLLFALSPDLMHWTKYGTVLNGKYKNTWSKSGAIVARETNGSIVATKINGKYWMYFGDTDLFMASSDDLIHWNPVEEDGKLKSVLRPRAGQFDSRLVESGPFALLTDNGILLIYNSMNLDEGGDPSIAKGAYCAGQALFDANDPPKLVHRLEKNFMMPDKPYETTGQVNQVCFVEGLVHFNDKWFLYYGTADSKIAVAVKE
;
A
#
# COMPACT_ATOMS: atom_id res chain seq x y z
N MET A 1 -46.50 57.57 -28.69
CA MET A 1 -46.63 57.87 -30.12
C MET A 1 -46.06 56.71 -30.93
N LYS A 2 -46.90 56.11 -31.74
CA LYS A 2 -46.68 55.09 -32.80
C LYS A 2 -46.40 53.65 -32.37
N GLN A 3 -47.46 52.96 -32.30
CA GLN A 3 -47.82 51.60 -32.67
C GLN A 3 -47.24 51.13 -33.99
N LYS A 4 -46.79 49.89 -34.07
CA LYS A 4 -46.94 49.07 -35.31
C LYS A 4 -47.10 47.58 -34.92
N ILE A 5 -48.22 47.08 -35.39
CA ILE A 5 -48.70 45.71 -35.45
C ILE A 5 -48.08 45.00 -36.65
N TYR A 6 -47.86 43.72 -36.60
CA TYR A 6 -47.90 42.71 -37.71
C TYR A 6 -47.50 41.34 -37.12
N ASP A 7 -48.07 40.33 -37.29
CA ASP A 7 -48.95 39.49 -38.07
C ASP A 7 -48.70 38.01 -37.66
N TYR A 8 -49.74 37.29 -37.42
CA TYR A 8 -49.75 35.87 -37.10
C TYR A 8 -49.58 35.05 -38.37
N THR A 9 -48.63 34.07 -38.34
CA THR A 9 -48.63 32.93 -39.26
C THR A 9 -48.63 31.65 -38.45
N ILE A 10 -49.73 30.91 -38.54
CA ILE A 10 -49.93 29.59 -37.95
C ILE A 10 -49.14 28.58 -38.78
N VAL A 11 -48.20 27.87 -38.20
CA VAL A 11 -47.57 26.66 -38.76
C VAL A 11 -47.88 25.47 -37.87
N ALA A 12 -48.59 24.50 -38.41
CA ALA A 12 -48.98 23.27 -37.76
C ALA A 12 -47.75 22.44 -37.45
N LEU A 13 -47.53 22.10 -36.15
CA LEU A 13 -46.49 21.15 -35.72
C LEU A 13 -47.09 19.73 -35.69
N ILE A 14 -46.51 18.89 -36.52
CA ILE A 14 -46.69 17.45 -36.53
C ILE A 14 -45.89 16.87 -35.33
N PHE A 15 -46.61 16.24 -34.38
CA PHE A 15 -46.01 15.49 -33.28
C PHE A 15 -45.34 14.21 -33.82
N GLY A 16 -44.01 14.22 -33.92
CA GLY A 16 -43.19 13.02 -34.10
C GLY A 16 -42.72 12.56 -32.73
N CYS A 17 -43.25 11.46 -32.19
CA CYS A 17 -42.70 10.77 -31.05
C CYS A 17 -41.30 10.20 -31.38
N ALA A 18 -40.26 10.89 -31.02
CA ALA A 18 -38.91 10.33 -31.00
C ALA A 18 -38.70 9.59 -29.67
N LEU A 19 -38.66 8.26 -29.72
CA LEU A 19 -38.14 7.41 -28.64
C LEU A 19 -36.67 7.75 -28.42
N ILE A 20 -36.39 8.48 -27.36
CA ILE A 20 -35.02 8.70 -26.89
C ILE A 20 -34.60 7.40 -26.17
N ILE A 21 -33.91 6.50 -26.88
CA ILE A 21 -33.15 5.42 -26.29
C ILE A 21 -31.96 6.08 -25.61
N GLY A 22 -32.02 6.24 -24.30
CA GLY A 22 -30.90 6.72 -23.50
C GLY A 22 -29.75 5.70 -23.54
N CYS A 23 -28.73 5.97 -24.35
CA CYS A 23 -27.45 5.32 -24.19
C CYS A 23 -26.83 5.79 -22.87
N GLN A 24 -26.91 4.99 -21.81
CA GLN A 24 -26.02 5.14 -20.68
C GLN A 24 -24.58 4.88 -21.18
N PRO A 25 -23.60 5.73 -20.84
CA PRO A 25 -22.23 5.43 -21.13
C PRO A 25 -21.85 4.17 -20.31
N LYS A 26 -21.58 3.05 -20.99
CA LYS A 26 -20.88 1.91 -20.40
C LYS A 26 -19.51 2.43 -19.98
N THR A 27 -19.29 2.56 -18.70
CA THR A 27 -17.96 2.71 -18.12
C THR A 27 -17.21 1.41 -18.45
N THR A 28 -16.40 1.45 -19.48
CA THR A 28 -15.51 0.34 -19.83
C THR A 28 -14.43 0.32 -18.76
N GLN A 29 -14.55 -0.58 -17.78
CA GLN A 29 -13.39 -1.03 -17.01
C GLN A 29 -12.37 -1.52 -18.03
N GLN A 30 -11.27 -0.81 -18.17
CA GLN A 30 -10.12 -1.30 -18.91
C GLN A 30 -9.51 -2.45 -18.10
N SER A 31 -9.97 -3.67 -18.38
CA SER A 31 -9.20 -4.86 -18.07
C SER A 31 -7.96 -4.81 -18.96
N HIS A 32 -6.80 -4.49 -18.39
CA HIS A 32 -5.55 -4.64 -19.09
C HIS A 32 -5.29 -6.12 -19.30
N GLU A 33 -5.61 -6.63 -20.49
CA GLU A 33 -5.08 -7.92 -20.91
C GLU A 33 -3.55 -7.81 -20.93
N PRO A 34 -2.83 -8.79 -20.35
CA PRO A 34 -1.38 -8.77 -20.38
C PRO A 34 -0.89 -8.77 -21.83
N THR A 35 -0.06 -7.79 -22.17
CA THR A 35 0.71 -7.86 -23.43
C THR A 35 1.75 -8.98 -23.30
N PRO A 36 2.26 -9.57 -24.41
CA PRO A 36 3.29 -10.61 -24.35
C PRO A 36 4.50 -10.24 -23.49
N ASP A 37 4.79 -8.94 -23.39
CA ASP A 37 5.89 -8.36 -22.61
C ASP A 37 5.61 -8.26 -21.09
N SER A 38 4.39 -8.54 -20.63
CA SER A 38 3.99 -8.46 -19.21
C SER A 38 3.57 -9.81 -18.61
N SER A 39 3.88 -10.93 -19.27
CA SER A 39 3.57 -12.29 -18.79
C SER A 39 4.21 -12.66 -17.44
N TRP A 40 5.25 -11.93 -17.04
CA TRP A 40 5.92 -12.04 -15.76
C TRP A 40 5.17 -11.33 -14.62
N ALA A 41 4.27 -10.39 -14.95
CA ALA A 41 3.55 -9.58 -13.98
C ALA A 41 2.33 -10.32 -13.41
N LEU A 42 2.02 -10.04 -12.16
CA LEU A 42 0.83 -10.56 -11.48
C LEU A 42 -0.38 -9.69 -11.84
N LEU A 43 -1.08 -10.04 -12.90
CA LEU A 43 -2.18 -9.26 -13.48
C LEU A 43 -3.29 -10.20 -14.03
N PRO A 44 -4.54 -9.71 -14.25
CA PRO A 44 -5.06 -8.43 -13.80
C PRO A 44 -5.56 -8.47 -12.35
N PHE A 45 -5.57 -7.33 -11.66
CA PHE A 45 -6.33 -7.14 -10.42
C PHE A 45 -7.59 -6.34 -10.72
N VAL A 46 -8.73 -6.77 -10.18
CA VAL A 46 -10.04 -6.13 -10.35
C VAL A 46 -10.54 -5.64 -8.99
N LYS A 47 -10.83 -4.35 -8.86
CA LYS A 47 -11.40 -3.76 -7.65
C LYS A 47 -12.77 -4.36 -7.34
N VAL A 48 -13.04 -4.73 -6.10
CA VAL A 48 -14.31 -5.33 -5.68
C VAL A 48 -15.27 -4.22 -5.25
N ASP A 49 -15.73 -3.41 -6.21
CA ASP A 49 -16.51 -2.19 -5.96
C ASP A 49 -17.84 -2.43 -5.23
N SER A 50 -18.38 -3.66 -5.26
CA SER A 50 -19.63 -4.00 -4.57
C SER A 50 -19.54 -3.95 -3.04
N ILE A 51 -18.30 -4.04 -2.50
CA ILE A 51 -18.06 -4.05 -1.05
C ILE A 51 -17.03 -3.01 -0.61
N ASN A 52 -16.23 -2.48 -1.54
CA ASN A 52 -15.23 -1.46 -1.20
C ASN A 52 -15.87 -0.13 -0.75
N PRO A 53 -15.34 0.52 0.28
CA PRO A 53 -14.18 0.12 1.09
C PRO A 53 -14.52 -0.95 2.13
N ILE A 54 -13.63 -1.93 2.33
CA ILE A 54 -13.81 -3.08 3.23
C ILE A 54 -13.54 -2.75 4.71
N LEU A 55 -12.76 -1.72 5.00
CA LEU A 55 -12.54 -1.20 6.35
C LEU A 55 -12.65 0.31 6.37
N ASN A 56 -13.28 0.81 7.42
CA ASN A 56 -13.50 2.23 7.69
C ASN A 56 -13.00 2.58 9.11
N PRO A 57 -12.75 3.87 9.42
CA PRO A 57 -12.53 4.33 10.79
C PRO A 57 -13.58 3.79 11.77
N GLY A 58 -13.27 3.79 13.05
CA GLY A 58 -14.14 3.29 14.10
C GLY A 58 -13.93 3.99 15.43
N ASP A 59 -14.78 3.65 16.40
CA ASP A 59 -14.77 4.27 17.73
C ASP A 59 -14.11 3.39 18.80
N ASN A 60 -13.29 2.41 18.38
CA ASN A 60 -12.58 1.54 19.30
C ASN A 60 -11.62 2.33 20.18
N GLU A 61 -11.60 2.00 21.45
CA GLU A 61 -10.82 2.68 22.48
C GLU A 61 -9.71 1.79 23.04
N PHE A 62 -8.60 2.39 23.43
CA PHE A 62 -7.55 1.72 24.18
C PHE A 62 -6.87 2.69 25.16
N GLU A 63 -6.28 2.14 26.23
CA GLU A 63 -5.53 2.93 27.20
C GLU A 63 -4.12 3.23 26.69
N CYS A 64 -3.88 4.48 26.27
CA CYS A 64 -2.59 4.88 25.71
C CYS A 64 -1.53 4.97 26.81
N PRO A 65 -0.45 4.14 26.78
CA PRO A 65 0.53 4.07 27.87
C PRO A 65 1.35 5.37 28.01
N ILE A 66 1.53 6.12 26.92
CA ILE A 66 2.27 7.37 26.94
C ILE A 66 1.41 8.53 27.47
N LEU A 67 0.18 8.65 26.99
CA LEU A 67 -0.75 9.72 27.40
C LEU A 67 -1.43 9.43 28.73
N LYS A 68 -1.41 8.19 29.21
CA LYS A 68 -2.07 7.72 30.44
C LYS A 68 -3.57 8.07 30.47
N ARG A 69 -4.23 7.83 29.35
CA ARG A 69 -5.67 8.02 29.17
C ARG A 69 -6.18 7.21 28.00
N THR A 70 -7.46 6.90 28.03
CA THR A 70 -8.17 6.27 26.92
C THR A 70 -8.19 7.20 25.71
N VAL A 71 -7.94 6.63 24.53
CA VAL A 71 -8.02 7.30 23.22
C VAL A 71 -8.81 6.45 22.24
N LYS A 72 -9.55 7.09 21.35
CA LYS A 72 -10.18 6.46 20.19
C LYS A 72 -9.14 6.34 19.09
N TRP A 73 -8.40 5.25 19.11
CA TRP A 73 -7.14 5.10 18.37
C TRP A 73 -7.28 4.95 16.85
N GLU A 74 -8.49 4.67 16.35
CA GLU A 74 -8.77 4.52 14.92
C GLU A 74 -9.93 5.43 14.44
N GLU A 75 -10.19 6.54 15.17
CA GLU A 75 -11.33 7.39 14.88
C GLU A 75 -11.16 8.32 13.67
N LYS A 76 -9.91 8.59 13.28
CA LYS A 76 -9.61 9.51 12.19
C LYS A 76 -9.58 8.77 10.86
N ASP A 77 -8.63 7.87 10.67
CA ASP A 77 -8.39 7.16 9.42
C ASP A 77 -7.86 5.75 9.67
N VAL A 78 -8.12 4.81 8.74
CA VAL A 78 -7.55 3.45 8.70
C VAL A 78 -7.12 3.16 7.27
N PHE A 79 -5.86 2.80 7.05
CA PHE A 79 -5.30 2.63 5.70
C PHE A 79 -4.02 1.78 5.71
N ASN A 80 -3.40 1.58 4.56
CA ASN A 80 -2.10 0.94 4.36
C ASN A 80 -1.97 -0.39 5.14
N PRO A 81 -2.70 -1.45 4.75
CA PRO A 81 -2.72 -2.71 5.47
C PRO A 81 -1.67 -3.69 4.94
N ALA A 82 -0.87 -4.30 5.82
CA ALA A 82 -0.25 -5.60 5.54
C ALA A 82 -1.29 -6.72 5.60
N ALA A 83 -1.04 -7.83 4.92
CA ALA A 83 -1.94 -8.98 4.91
C ALA A 83 -1.18 -10.30 5.06
N VAL A 84 -1.79 -11.28 5.75
CA VAL A 84 -1.26 -12.64 5.88
C VAL A 84 -2.38 -13.66 6.01
N VAL A 85 -2.14 -14.87 5.50
CA VAL A 85 -3.02 -16.02 5.75
C VAL A 85 -2.50 -16.81 6.94
N LYS A 86 -3.35 -17.06 7.92
CA LYS A 86 -3.06 -17.86 9.11
C LYS A 86 -4.29 -18.68 9.48
N ASP A 87 -4.11 -19.98 9.71
CA ASP A 87 -5.17 -20.92 10.13
C ASP A 87 -6.44 -20.84 9.25
N GLY A 88 -6.25 -20.74 7.91
CA GLY A 88 -7.35 -20.69 6.94
C GLY A 88 -8.15 -19.39 6.92
N LYS A 89 -7.62 -18.31 7.49
CA LYS A 89 -8.22 -16.97 7.54
C LYS A 89 -7.24 -15.92 7.05
N VAL A 90 -7.77 -14.80 6.55
CA VAL A 90 -6.97 -13.62 6.19
C VAL A 90 -6.95 -12.65 7.37
N TYR A 91 -5.77 -12.21 7.73
CA TYR A 91 -5.54 -11.15 8.72
C TYR A 91 -4.99 -9.92 8.02
N LEU A 92 -5.57 -8.76 8.32
CA LEU A 92 -5.02 -7.45 7.96
C LEU A 92 -4.42 -6.80 9.20
N LEU A 93 -3.18 -6.35 9.10
CA LEU A 93 -2.56 -5.46 10.08
C LEU A 93 -2.48 -4.08 9.43
N TYR A 94 -3.22 -3.11 9.96
CA TYR A 94 -3.46 -1.85 9.29
C TYR A 94 -3.05 -0.64 10.12
N ARG A 95 -2.53 0.38 9.45
CA ARG A 95 -2.31 1.69 10.05
C ARG A 95 -3.65 2.32 10.42
N ALA A 96 -3.73 2.84 11.63
CA ALA A 96 -4.87 3.60 12.11
C ALA A 96 -4.42 4.85 12.87
N GLU A 97 -5.16 5.94 12.73
CA GLU A 97 -4.84 7.23 13.34
C GLU A 97 -5.95 7.72 14.26
N ASP A 98 -5.56 8.24 15.43
CA ASP A 98 -6.42 9.03 16.28
C ASP A 98 -6.46 10.51 15.84
N LYS A 99 -7.26 11.33 16.53
CA LYS A 99 -7.30 12.80 16.38
C LYS A 99 -6.49 13.52 17.45
N VAL A 100 -5.74 12.76 18.23
CA VAL A 100 -4.99 13.26 19.39
C VAL A 100 -3.53 13.33 19.02
N GLY A 101 -2.89 14.45 19.33
CA GLY A 101 -1.47 14.61 19.11
C GLY A 101 -1.10 15.77 18.20
N LYS A 102 0.18 16.06 18.19
CA LYS A 102 0.76 17.26 17.58
C LYS A 102 0.68 17.24 16.05
N TYR A 103 0.73 16.05 15.44
CA TYR A 103 0.81 15.86 13.98
C TYR A 103 -0.53 15.47 13.35
N ALA A 104 -1.64 15.92 13.95
CA ALA A 104 -3.01 15.58 13.53
C ALA A 104 -3.37 14.09 13.69
N GLY A 105 -2.65 13.39 14.55
CA GLY A 105 -2.88 12.00 14.93
C GLY A 105 -1.59 11.25 15.25
N THR A 106 -1.71 10.18 16.01
CA THR A 106 -0.64 9.21 16.27
C THR A 106 -1.02 7.91 15.61
N SER A 107 -0.15 7.37 14.76
CA SER A 107 -0.37 6.11 14.06
C SER A 107 -0.09 4.89 14.96
N ARG A 108 -0.94 3.87 14.83
CA ARG A 108 -0.84 2.55 15.50
C ARG A 108 -1.23 1.46 14.52
N ILE A 109 -0.89 0.22 14.84
CA ILE A 109 -1.27 -0.93 14.02
C ILE A 109 -2.42 -1.67 14.68
N GLY A 110 -3.55 -1.69 13.97
CA GLY A 110 -4.70 -2.52 14.29
C GLY A 110 -4.64 -3.86 13.58
N ILE A 111 -5.54 -4.76 13.97
CA ILE A 111 -5.70 -6.06 13.32
C ILE A 111 -7.17 -6.35 13.05
N ALA A 112 -7.46 -6.90 11.88
CA ALA A 112 -8.78 -7.39 11.49
C ALA A 112 -8.67 -8.78 10.87
N VAL A 113 -9.70 -9.61 11.02
CA VAL A 113 -9.74 -11.01 10.55
C VAL A 113 -10.93 -11.25 9.65
N SER A 114 -10.74 -12.08 8.62
CA SER A 114 -11.75 -12.48 7.64
C SER A 114 -11.68 -13.97 7.32
N GLU A 115 -12.83 -14.61 7.15
CA GLU A 115 -12.97 -15.98 6.67
C GLU A 115 -12.93 -16.10 5.13
N ASP A 116 -13.21 -15.01 4.43
CA ASP A 116 -13.36 -14.99 2.96
C ASP A 116 -12.42 -14.00 2.24
N GLY A 117 -11.62 -13.24 2.99
CA GLY A 117 -10.74 -12.21 2.46
C GLY A 117 -11.45 -10.91 2.05
N LEU A 118 -12.76 -10.79 2.27
CA LEU A 118 -13.59 -9.68 1.82
C LEU A 118 -14.30 -8.97 2.98
N HIS A 119 -14.82 -9.73 3.96
CA HIS A 119 -15.56 -9.21 5.09
C HIS A 119 -14.72 -9.35 6.36
N PHE A 120 -14.32 -8.22 6.94
CA PHE A 120 -13.40 -8.17 8.07
C PHE A 120 -14.05 -7.75 9.37
N THR A 121 -13.64 -8.40 10.46
CA THR A 121 -13.98 -8.00 11.85
C THR A 121 -12.73 -7.46 12.53
N LYS A 122 -12.79 -6.20 12.99
CA LYS A 122 -11.69 -5.53 13.70
C LYS A 122 -11.59 -6.00 15.15
N MET A 123 -10.37 -6.06 15.68
CA MET A 123 -10.12 -6.22 17.11
C MET A 123 -10.28 -4.88 17.84
N GLN A 124 -10.53 -4.94 19.15
CA GLN A 124 -10.82 -3.77 19.98
C GLN A 124 -9.60 -2.86 20.17
N GLU A 125 -8.42 -3.45 20.36
CA GLU A 125 -7.20 -2.72 20.70
C GLU A 125 -6.14 -2.85 19.60
N PRO A 126 -5.23 -1.86 19.45
CA PRO A 126 -4.11 -1.97 18.54
C PRO A 126 -3.13 -3.05 19.02
N VAL A 127 -2.48 -3.76 18.09
CA VAL A 127 -1.51 -4.82 18.40
C VAL A 127 -0.07 -4.31 18.45
N LEU A 128 0.21 -3.15 17.83
CA LEU A 128 1.52 -2.51 17.91
C LEU A 128 1.35 -0.99 17.97
N TYR A 129 1.99 -0.34 18.91
CA TYR A 129 1.84 1.08 19.19
C TYR A 129 3.08 1.65 19.87
N PRO A 130 3.29 3.00 19.83
CA PRO A 130 4.33 3.66 20.63
C PRO A 130 4.11 3.44 22.12
N ASP A 131 5.16 3.03 22.83
CA ASP A 131 5.11 2.75 24.26
C ASP A 131 6.23 3.48 25.02
N ASN A 132 6.25 3.39 26.35
CA ASN A 132 7.30 3.89 27.21
C ASN A 132 8.54 2.95 27.22
N ASP A 133 8.93 2.47 26.05
CA ASP A 133 10.13 1.67 25.83
C ASP A 133 11.29 2.51 25.24
N SER A 134 12.40 1.86 24.89
CA SER A 134 13.59 2.53 24.33
C SER A 134 13.38 3.06 22.91
N LEU A 135 12.32 2.59 22.19
CA LEU A 135 12.01 3.03 20.83
C LEU A 135 11.07 4.23 20.78
N LYS A 136 10.55 4.68 21.92
CA LYS A 136 9.74 5.90 22.03
C LYS A 136 10.37 7.10 21.32
N ILE A 137 11.68 7.21 21.36
CA ILE A 137 12.42 8.31 20.72
C ILE A 137 12.32 8.33 19.19
N PHE A 138 11.93 7.20 18.57
CA PHE A 138 11.73 7.07 17.13
C PHE A 138 10.25 7.03 16.74
N GLU A 139 9.38 6.61 17.64
CA GLU A 139 7.97 6.35 17.38
C GLU A 139 7.03 7.47 17.86
N TRP A 140 7.47 8.26 18.85
CA TRP A 140 6.65 9.30 19.43
C TRP A 140 7.09 10.68 18.90
N GLU A 141 6.15 11.50 18.34
CA GLU A 141 4.71 11.48 18.46
C GLU A 141 3.97 11.08 17.15
N GLY A 142 4.64 10.85 16.03
CA GLY A 142 4.01 10.47 14.75
C GLY A 142 3.41 9.07 14.78
N GLY A 143 4.12 8.12 15.36
CA GLY A 143 3.59 6.77 15.56
C GLY A 143 4.30 5.67 14.79
N ILE A 144 3.59 4.57 14.63
CA ILE A 144 3.98 3.36 13.91
C ILE A 144 3.09 3.25 12.67
N GLU A 145 3.71 3.26 11.49
CA GLU A 145 3.06 3.45 10.20
C GLU A 145 3.37 2.31 9.24
N ASP A 146 2.47 2.09 8.29
CA ASP A 146 2.69 1.36 7.04
C ASP A 146 3.39 0.00 7.23
N PRO A 147 2.71 -1.01 7.80
CA PRO A 147 3.29 -2.32 8.07
C PRO A 147 3.45 -3.15 6.80
N ARG A 148 4.55 -3.91 6.67
CA ARG A 148 4.71 -5.00 5.71
C ARG A 148 5.02 -6.28 6.45
N LEU A 149 4.48 -7.40 6.00
CA LEU A 149 4.45 -8.62 6.78
C LEU A 149 4.79 -9.85 5.94
N VAL A 150 5.64 -10.73 6.48
CA VAL A 150 5.86 -12.09 5.97
C VAL A 150 5.99 -13.07 7.12
N ALA A 151 5.68 -14.35 6.88
CA ALA A 151 6.03 -15.42 7.80
C ALA A 151 7.52 -15.76 7.71
N THR A 152 8.07 -16.42 8.72
CA THR A 152 9.41 -16.94 8.76
C THR A 152 9.39 -18.49 8.74
N GLU A 153 10.53 -19.12 8.44
CA GLU A 153 10.63 -20.57 8.38
C GLU A 153 10.33 -21.25 9.74
N ASP A 154 10.61 -20.58 10.85
CA ASP A 154 10.30 -21.02 12.22
C ASP A 154 8.88 -20.64 12.70
N LYS A 155 8.00 -20.31 11.74
CA LYS A 155 6.58 -20.00 11.94
C LYS A 155 6.30 -18.79 12.83
N GLN A 156 7.22 -17.84 12.87
CA GLN A 156 6.97 -16.52 13.38
C GLN A 156 6.53 -15.60 12.23
N TYR A 157 6.23 -14.36 12.58
CA TYR A 157 5.92 -13.29 11.63
C TYR A 157 6.91 -12.15 11.84
N ILE A 158 7.48 -11.64 10.76
CA ILE A 158 8.28 -10.41 10.78
C ILE A 158 7.49 -9.29 10.12
N MET A 159 7.32 -8.21 10.86
CA MET A 159 6.73 -6.96 10.36
C MET A 159 7.82 -5.91 10.26
N THR A 160 7.98 -5.33 9.08
CA THR A 160 8.67 -4.04 8.93
C THR A 160 7.64 -2.94 9.03
N TYR A 161 7.99 -1.81 9.63
CA TYR A 161 7.12 -0.65 9.78
C TYR A 161 7.92 0.65 9.75
N THR A 162 7.25 1.73 9.44
CA THR A 162 7.82 3.06 9.52
C THR A 162 7.54 3.66 10.89
N SER A 163 8.55 4.16 11.57
CA SER A 163 8.39 5.00 12.76
C SER A 163 8.61 6.47 12.40
N TYR A 164 7.82 7.37 12.97
CA TYR A 164 7.93 8.79 12.75
C TYR A 164 8.01 9.54 14.07
N ASP A 165 9.13 10.22 14.32
CA ASP A 165 9.37 11.00 15.54
C ASP A 165 8.92 12.46 15.42
N GLY A 166 8.33 12.82 14.28
CA GLY A 166 7.94 14.20 13.95
C GLY A 166 8.97 14.94 13.10
N THR A 167 10.12 14.33 12.83
CA THR A 167 11.19 14.91 11.99
C THR A 167 11.75 13.92 10.98
N THR A 168 11.91 12.66 11.36
CA THR A 168 12.56 11.65 10.52
C THR A 168 11.75 10.35 10.54
N ALA A 169 11.41 9.86 9.35
CA ALA A 169 10.88 8.52 9.17
C ALA A 169 12.02 7.50 9.15
N ARG A 170 11.86 6.41 9.93
CA ARG A 170 12.85 5.33 10.00
C ARG A 170 12.17 3.98 9.84
N LEU A 171 12.79 3.11 9.08
CA LEU A 171 12.36 1.74 8.94
C LEU A 171 12.78 0.92 10.16
N LEU A 172 11.79 0.41 10.88
CA LEU A 172 11.94 -0.48 12.03
C LEU A 172 11.33 -1.85 11.73
N PHE A 173 11.54 -2.81 12.61
CA PHE A 173 10.92 -4.12 12.52
C PHE A 173 10.59 -4.72 13.88
N ALA A 174 9.62 -5.64 13.86
CA ALA A 174 9.16 -6.40 15.02
C ALA A 174 8.86 -7.85 14.62
N LEU A 175 8.96 -8.78 15.56
CA LEU A 175 8.60 -10.19 15.40
C LEU A 175 7.43 -10.56 16.30
N SER A 176 6.60 -11.49 15.82
CA SER A 176 5.48 -12.03 16.57
C SER A 176 5.32 -13.52 16.33
N PRO A 177 5.00 -14.33 17.37
CA PRO A 177 4.63 -15.73 17.19
C PRO A 177 3.18 -15.93 16.73
N ASP A 178 2.31 -14.92 16.86
CA ASP A 178 0.86 -15.09 16.78
C ASP A 178 0.09 -13.96 16.11
N LEU A 179 0.74 -12.88 15.67
CA LEU A 179 0.22 -11.62 15.12
C LEU A 179 -0.36 -10.66 16.19
N MET A 180 -0.46 -11.08 17.42
CA MET A 180 -1.06 -10.30 18.51
C MET A 180 0.00 -9.70 19.45
N HIS A 181 1.07 -10.45 19.72
CA HIS A 181 2.13 -10.06 20.63
C HIS A 181 3.42 -9.81 19.87
N TRP A 182 3.88 -8.56 19.87
CA TRP A 182 5.00 -8.11 19.07
C TRP A 182 6.20 -7.73 19.94
N THR A 183 7.37 -8.25 19.57
CA THR A 183 8.65 -7.83 20.13
C THR A 183 9.34 -6.89 19.14
N LYS A 184 9.52 -5.63 19.51
CA LYS A 184 10.20 -4.61 18.70
C LYS A 184 11.72 -4.80 18.76
N TYR A 185 12.38 -4.80 17.60
CA TYR A 185 13.84 -4.98 17.48
C TYR A 185 14.59 -3.67 17.19
N GLY A 186 13.89 -2.63 16.73
CA GLY A 186 14.46 -1.32 16.45
C GLY A 186 14.73 -1.09 14.96
N THR A 187 15.71 -0.23 14.68
CA THR A 187 15.99 0.23 13.32
C THR A 187 16.61 -0.85 12.44
N VAL A 188 16.08 -0.99 11.21
CA VAL A 188 16.67 -1.85 10.16
C VAL A 188 18.06 -1.34 9.75
N LEU A 189 18.18 -0.04 9.51
CA LEU A 189 19.45 0.59 9.15
C LEU A 189 20.21 1.03 10.39
N ASN A 190 21.50 0.72 10.43
CA ASN A 190 22.38 1.01 11.54
C ASN A 190 23.62 1.83 11.11
N GLY A 191 24.49 2.16 12.06
CA GLY A 191 25.73 2.91 11.80
C GLY A 191 25.46 4.27 11.13
N LYS A 192 26.11 4.54 10.01
CA LYS A 192 26.00 5.83 9.28
C LYS A 192 24.60 6.08 8.69
N TYR A 193 23.77 5.04 8.53
CA TYR A 193 22.43 5.13 7.96
C TYR A 193 21.30 5.14 8.99
N LYS A 194 21.59 5.04 10.29
CA LYS A 194 20.57 4.98 11.35
C LYS A 194 19.57 6.13 11.30
N ASN A 195 20.00 7.32 10.91
CA ASN A 195 19.17 8.51 10.82
C ASN A 195 18.84 8.91 9.38
N THR A 196 19.06 8.02 8.42
CA THR A 196 18.63 8.24 7.05
C THR A 196 17.13 8.03 6.96
N TRP A 197 16.44 8.90 6.24
CA TRP A 197 15.04 8.72 5.90
C TRP A 197 14.85 7.38 5.20
N SER A 198 14.06 6.50 5.78
CA SER A 198 13.85 5.13 5.28
C SER A 198 12.46 4.64 5.64
N LYS A 199 11.80 3.99 4.68
CA LYS A 199 10.43 3.49 4.78
C LYS A 199 10.29 2.18 4.01
N SER A 200 9.15 1.50 4.20
CA SER A 200 8.56 0.54 3.25
C SER A 200 9.43 -0.67 2.94
N GLY A 201 9.76 -1.43 3.99
CA GLY A 201 10.62 -2.61 3.88
C GLY A 201 9.88 -3.84 3.31
N ALA A 202 10.07 -4.14 2.03
CA ALA A 202 9.52 -5.31 1.34
C ALA A 202 10.52 -6.48 1.34
N ILE A 203 10.38 -7.40 2.28
CA ILE A 203 11.20 -8.60 2.37
C ILE A 203 10.88 -9.54 1.20
N VAL A 204 11.91 -10.15 0.60
CA VAL A 204 11.73 -11.18 -0.43
C VAL A 204 11.19 -12.45 0.20
N ALA A 205 10.04 -12.90 -0.31
CA ALA A 205 9.34 -14.07 0.20
C ALA A 205 8.80 -14.93 -0.95
N ARG A 206 8.52 -16.17 -0.67
CA ARG A 206 7.92 -17.14 -1.61
C ARG A 206 6.65 -17.71 -1.01
N GLU A 207 5.69 -18.03 -1.86
CA GLU A 207 4.57 -18.83 -1.46
C GLU A 207 5.02 -20.28 -1.18
N THR A 208 4.72 -20.78 0.00
CA THR A 208 5.07 -22.11 0.45
C THR A 208 3.88 -22.67 1.24
N ASN A 209 3.24 -23.71 0.70
CA ASN A 209 2.07 -24.36 1.32
C ASN A 209 0.96 -23.38 1.75
N GLY A 210 0.63 -22.41 0.89
CA GLY A 210 -0.42 -21.41 1.14
C GLY A 210 0.00 -20.27 2.08
N SER A 211 1.27 -20.20 2.48
CA SER A 211 1.82 -19.11 3.29
C SER A 211 2.92 -18.39 2.53
N ILE A 212 3.04 -17.09 2.75
CA ILE A 212 4.12 -16.27 2.20
C ILE A 212 5.26 -16.25 3.22
N VAL A 213 6.38 -16.91 2.87
CA VAL A 213 7.50 -17.15 3.78
C VAL A 213 8.75 -16.45 3.28
N ALA A 214 9.42 -15.70 4.16
CA ALA A 214 10.72 -15.08 3.88
C ALA A 214 11.70 -16.13 3.34
N THR A 215 12.33 -15.85 2.20
CA THR A 215 13.11 -16.85 1.47
C THR A 215 14.51 -16.33 1.17
N LYS A 216 15.52 -17.19 1.37
CA LYS A 216 16.91 -16.88 1.01
C LYS A 216 17.16 -17.03 -0.48
N ILE A 217 17.88 -16.05 -1.04
CA ILE A 217 18.48 -16.12 -2.37
C ILE A 217 19.98 -16.03 -2.19
N ASN A 218 20.72 -17.02 -2.74
CA ASN A 218 22.17 -17.11 -2.58
C ASN A 218 22.64 -17.07 -1.11
N GLY A 219 21.86 -17.74 -0.23
CA GLY A 219 22.15 -17.86 1.20
C GLY A 219 21.78 -16.65 2.06
N LYS A 220 21.21 -15.58 1.48
CA LYS A 220 20.82 -14.35 2.18
C LYS A 220 19.35 -14.05 2.00
N TYR A 221 18.71 -13.47 3.04
CA TYR A 221 17.45 -12.75 2.90
C TYR A 221 17.70 -11.37 2.29
N TRP A 222 16.73 -10.88 1.53
CA TRP A 222 16.80 -9.60 0.84
C TRP A 222 15.56 -8.77 1.14
N MET A 223 15.71 -7.45 1.16
CA MET A 223 14.63 -6.50 1.38
C MET A 223 14.83 -5.27 0.50
N TYR A 224 13.77 -4.87 -0.22
CA TYR A 224 13.68 -3.57 -0.88
C TYR A 224 13.13 -2.56 0.10
N PHE A 225 13.59 -1.31 0.09
CA PHE A 225 13.09 -0.24 0.96
C PHE A 225 13.33 1.14 0.34
N GLY A 226 12.56 2.15 0.78
CA GLY A 226 12.65 3.53 0.31
C GLY A 226 11.30 4.10 -0.12
N ASP A 227 11.23 5.42 -0.30
CA ASP A 227 10.02 6.16 -0.68
C ASP A 227 10.27 7.27 -1.72
N THR A 228 11.42 7.32 -2.31
CA THR A 228 11.77 8.20 -3.45
C THR A 228 12.49 7.38 -4.49
N ASP A 229 13.68 6.89 -4.16
CA ASP A 229 14.35 5.79 -4.83
C ASP A 229 14.14 4.53 -3.98
N LEU A 230 14.16 3.35 -4.59
CA LEU A 230 14.28 2.11 -3.85
C LEU A 230 15.74 1.68 -3.74
N PHE A 231 16.07 1.22 -2.55
CA PHE A 231 17.34 0.65 -2.15
C PHE A 231 17.15 -0.80 -1.73
N MET A 232 18.23 -1.49 -1.38
CA MET A 232 18.19 -2.85 -0.88
C MET A 232 19.06 -3.06 0.34
N ALA A 233 18.67 -4.03 1.15
CA ALA A 233 19.50 -4.58 2.22
C ALA A 233 19.48 -6.12 2.17
N SER A 234 20.52 -6.76 2.69
CA SER A 234 20.61 -8.21 2.85
C SER A 234 20.84 -8.59 4.30
N SER A 235 20.39 -9.79 4.68
CA SER A 235 20.53 -10.33 6.03
C SER A 235 20.81 -11.83 6.00
N ASP A 236 21.58 -12.34 6.96
CA ASP A 236 21.76 -13.77 7.15
C ASP A 236 20.67 -14.40 8.04
N ASP A 237 20.00 -13.57 8.86
CA ASP A 237 19.15 -14.00 9.98
C ASP A 237 17.82 -13.23 10.17
N LEU A 238 17.46 -12.31 9.24
CA LEU A 238 16.31 -11.41 9.31
C LEU A 238 16.39 -10.34 10.42
N ILE A 239 17.42 -10.33 11.24
CA ILE A 239 17.64 -9.41 12.35
C ILE A 239 18.67 -8.34 12.00
N HIS A 240 19.82 -8.77 11.44
CA HIS A 240 20.93 -7.90 11.12
C HIS A 240 20.94 -7.59 9.63
N TRP A 241 20.58 -6.37 9.27
CA TRP A 241 20.45 -5.94 7.88
C TRP A 241 21.63 -5.10 7.45
N ASN A 242 22.22 -5.47 6.31
CA ASN A 242 23.33 -4.78 5.68
C ASN A 242 22.87 -4.14 4.37
N PRO A 243 22.83 -2.79 4.29
CA PRO A 243 22.41 -2.12 3.06
C PRO A 243 23.41 -2.38 1.92
N VAL A 244 22.88 -2.47 0.70
CA VAL A 244 23.69 -2.56 -0.51
C VAL A 244 24.21 -1.17 -0.84
N GLU A 245 25.53 -1.06 -0.98
CA GLU A 245 26.21 0.20 -1.26
C GLU A 245 26.90 0.18 -2.63
N GLU A 246 26.99 1.37 -3.22
CA GLU A 246 27.78 1.69 -4.39
C GLU A 246 28.50 3.02 -4.12
N ASP A 247 29.81 3.05 -4.25
CA ASP A 247 30.65 4.22 -3.96
C ASP A 247 30.43 4.83 -2.55
N GLY A 248 30.17 3.96 -1.55
CA GLY A 248 29.98 4.35 -0.16
C GLY A 248 28.62 4.99 0.17
N LYS A 249 27.65 4.90 -0.76
CA LYS A 249 26.27 5.36 -0.62
C LYS A 249 25.28 4.21 -0.82
N LEU A 250 24.04 4.36 -0.38
CA LEU A 250 22.98 3.43 -0.71
C LEU A 250 22.85 3.29 -2.23
N LYS A 251 22.88 2.05 -2.74
CA LYS A 251 22.69 1.77 -4.16
C LYS A 251 21.21 1.85 -4.51
N SER A 252 20.84 2.79 -5.39
CA SER A 252 19.49 2.86 -5.94
C SER A 252 19.26 1.74 -6.96
N VAL A 253 18.21 0.93 -6.75
CA VAL A 253 17.84 -0.20 -7.61
C VAL A 253 16.58 0.06 -8.43
N LEU A 254 15.73 1.02 -8.04
CA LEU A 254 14.60 1.51 -8.81
C LEU A 254 14.43 3.02 -8.59
N ARG A 255 14.23 3.77 -9.68
CA ARG A 255 14.10 5.23 -9.65
C ARG A 255 12.81 5.70 -10.31
N PRO A 256 12.32 6.90 -9.97
CA PRO A 256 11.28 7.57 -10.74
C PRO A 256 11.64 7.71 -12.22
N ARG A 257 10.63 7.76 -13.09
CA ARG A 257 10.79 7.94 -14.54
C ARG A 257 10.09 9.21 -15.00
N ALA A 258 10.84 10.16 -15.52
CA ALA A 258 10.27 11.40 -16.07
C ALA A 258 9.21 11.11 -17.15
N GLY A 259 8.09 11.83 -17.12
CA GLY A 259 6.99 11.69 -18.07
C GLY A 259 6.10 10.44 -17.86
N GLN A 260 6.34 9.65 -16.84
CA GLN A 260 5.58 8.43 -16.54
C GLN A 260 4.73 8.60 -15.27
N PHE A 261 3.83 7.64 -15.00
CA PHE A 261 2.98 7.61 -13.80
C PHE A 261 3.78 7.59 -12.49
N ASP A 262 5.03 7.16 -12.54
CA ASP A 262 5.94 7.02 -11.43
C ASP A 262 7.08 8.06 -11.45
N SER A 263 6.73 9.29 -11.82
CA SER A 263 7.69 10.35 -12.10
C SER A 263 8.22 11.08 -10.87
N ARG A 264 7.52 11.03 -9.72
CA ARG A 264 7.95 11.71 -8.50
C ARG A 264 8.67 10.82 -7.51
N LEU A 265 8.14 9.65 -7.25
CA LEU A 265 8.67 8.67 -6.30
C LEU A 265 8.30 7.25 -6.68
N VAL A 266 9.04 6.31 -6.14
CA VAL A 266 8.73 4.88 -6.09
C VAL A 266 8.90 4.39 -4.65
N GLU A 267 7.96 3.58 -4.18
CA GLU A 267 7.91 3.06 -2.81
C GLU A 267 7.45 1.60 -2.83
N SER A 268 8.10 0.72 -2.06
CA SER A 268 7.70 -0.69 -2.04
C SER A 268 6.23 -0.84 -1.59
N GLY A 269 5.49 -1.69 -2.27
CA GLY A 269 4.15 -2.11 -1.88
C GLY A 269 4.20 -3.22 -0.82
N PRO A 270 3.60 -4.40 -1.06
CA PRO A 270 3.71 -5.56 -0.18
C PRO A 270 5.13 -6.13 -0.19
N PHE A 271 5.32 -7.31 0.43
CA PHE A 271 6.56 -8.08 0.27
C PHE A 271 6.91 -8.30 -1.21
N ALA A 272 8.20 -8.56 -1.51
CA ALA A 272 8.64 -8.89 -2.87
C ALA A 272 8.48 -10.41 -3.11
N LEU A 273 7.70 -10.81 -4.12
CA LEU A 273 7.37 -12.21 -4.38
C LEU A 273 8.42 -12.88 -5.27
N LEU A 274 9.10 -13.88 -4.74
CA LEU A 274 9.99 -14.73 -5.54
C LEU A 274 9.15 -15.71 -6.36
N THR A 275 9.23 -15.59 -7.68
CA THR A 275 8.57 -16.44 -8.67
C THR A 275 9.60 -17.19 -9.53
N ASP A 276 9.15 -18.06 -10.42
CA ASP A 276 10.02 -18.73 -11.39
C ASP A 276 10.61 -17.75 -12.44
N ASN A 277 9.98 -16.59 -12.63
CA ASN A 277 10.47 -15.55 -13.54
C ASN A 277 11.50 -14.60 -12.89
N GLY A 278 11.62 -14.58 -11.57
CA GLY A 278 12.45 -13.65 -10.81
C GLY A 278 11.74 -13.11 -9.59
N ILE A 279 12.23 -11.98 -9.06
CA ILE A 279 11.63 -11.31 -7.90
C ILE A 279 10.66 -10.27 -8.41
N LEU A 280 9.37 -10.51 -8.23
CA LEU A 280 8.30 -9.59 -8.55
C LEU A 280 8.12 -8.59 -7.39
N LEU A 281 8.33 -7.32 -7.66
CA LEU A 281 8.05 -6.22 -6.75
C LEU A 281 6.84 -5.43 -7.25
N ILE A 282 5.77 -5.44 -6.47
CA ILE A 282 4.66 -4.48 -6.61
C ILE A 282 5.09 -3.22 -5.87
N TYR A 283 4.96 -2.04 -6.49
CA TYR A 283 5.39 -0.79 -5.90
C TYR A 283 4.33 0.31 -6.07
N ASN A 284 4.30 1.21 -5.12
CA ASN A 284 3.56 2.46 -5.17
C ASN A 284 4.40 3.53 -5.86
N SER A 285 3.72 4.47 -6.47
CA SER A 285 4.36 5.60 -7.14
C SER A 285 3.50 6.84 -7.04
N MET A 286 4.09 7.99 -7.28
CA MET A 286 3.35 9.25 -7.36
C MET A 286 3.66 9.97 -8.69
N ASN A 287 2.61 10.46 -9.33
CA ASN A 287 2.72 11.27 -10.54
C ASN A 287 3.11 12.70 -10.18
N LEU A 288 4.09 13.28 -10.89
CA LEU A 288 4.45 14.69 -10.71
C LEU A 288 3.33 15.62 -11.15
N ASP A 289 3.22 16.76 -10.49
CA ASP A 289 2.30 17.83 -10.88
C ASP A 289 2.65 18.44 -12.23
N GLU A 290 3.94 18.53 -12.52
CA GLU A 290 4.49 19.00 -13.80
C GLU A 290 5.61 18.05 -14.25
N GLY A 291 5.54 17.61 -15.51
CA GLY A 291 6.51 16.67 -16.09
C GLY A 291 6.25 15.19 -15.75
N GLY A 292 5.07 14.86 -15.20
CA GLY A 292 4.56 13.50 -15.05
C GLY A 292 3.76 13.03 -16.27
N ASP A 293 3.02 11.94 -16.12
CA ASP A 293 2.08 11.45 -17.11
C ASP A 293 0.85 12.37 -17.18
N PRO A 294 0.60 13.04 -18.32
CA PRO A 294 -0.51 13.99 -18.46
C PRO A 294 -1.90 13.34 -18.46
N SER A 295 -1.99 12.02 -18.61
CA SER A 295 -3.26 11.27 -18.59
C SER A 295 -3.72 10.93 -17.16
N ILE A 296 -2.88 11.16 -16.16
CA ILE A 296 -3.12 10.85 -14.76
C ILE A 296 -3.20 12.14 -13.95
N ALA A 297 -4.07 12.17 -12.95
CA ALA A 297 -4.21 13.33 -12.08
C ALA A 297 -2.86 13.71 -11.44
N LYS A 298 -2.63 15.01 -11.28
CA LYS A 298 -1.45 15.55 -10.59
C LYS A 298 -1.40 15.05 -9.16
N GLY A 299 -0.24 14.61 -8.71
CA GLY A 299 -0.05 14.08 -7.38
C GLY A 299 -0.72 12.73 -7.10
N ALA A 300 -1.33 12.08 -8.10
CA ALA A 300 -1.99 10.81 -7.91
C ALA A 300 -1.00 9.69 -7.57
N TYR A 301 -1.35 8.90 -6.57
CA TYR A 301 -0.64 7.67 -6.23
C TYR A 301 -1.21 6.49 -7.01
N CYS A 302 -0.33 5.84 -7.77
CA CYS A 302 -0.63 4.70 -8.63
C CYS A 302 0.27 3.52 -8.30
N ALA A 303 -0.13 2.31 -8.70
CA ALA A 303 0.69 1.12 -8.51
C ALA A 303 1.30 0.60 -9.81
N GLY A 304 2.55 0.16 -9.72
CA GLY A 304 3.32 -0.48 -10.78
C GLY A 304 3.89 -1.82 -10.35
N GLN A 305 4.48 -2.54 -11.29
CA GLN A 305 5.22 -3.77 -11.02
C GLN A 305 6.59 -3.75 -11.70
N ALA A 306 7.58 -4.33 -11.04
CA ALA A 306 8.94 -4.50 -11.54
C ALA A 306 9.42 -5.93 -11.28
N LEU A 307 10.19 -6.49 -12.20
CA LEU A 307 10.82 -7.80 -12.07
C LEU A 307 12.33 -7.62 -11.90
N PHE A 308 12.88 -8.22 -10.87
CA PHE A 308 14.31 -8.25 -10.60
C PHE A 308 14.87 -9.67 -10.80
N ASP A 309 16.16 -9.75 -11.08
CA ASP A 309 16.86 -11.02 -11.32
C ASP A 309 16.98 -11.83 -10.02
N ALA A 310 16.51 -13.07 -10.01
CA ALA A 310 16.61 -13.95 -8.84
C ALA A 310 18.07 -14.32 -8.48
N ASN A 311 19.02 -14.22 -9.42
CA ASN A 311 20.42 -14.49 -9.15
C ASN A 311 21.22 -13.25 -8.75
N ASP A 312 20.69 -12.05 -9.08
CA ASP A 312 21.28 -10.75 -8.76
C ASP A 312 20.15 -9.79 -8.31
N PRO A 313 19.66 -9.90 -7.06
CA PRO A 313 18.47 -9.19 -6.59
C PRO A 313 18.45 -7.66 -6.79
N PRO A 314 19.61 -6.94 -6.81
CA PRO A 314 19.64 -5.52 -7.16
C PRO A 314 19.40 -5.21 -8.65
N LYS A 315 19.43 -6.22 -9.53
CA LYS A 315 19.36 -6.00 -10.98
C LYS A 315 17.92 -6.00 -11.49
N LEU A 316 17.44 -4.85 -11.94
CA LEU A 316 16.16 -4.70 -12.62
C LEU A 316 16.19 -5.41 -13.99
N VAL A 317 15.18 -6.24 -14.27
CA VAL A 317 15.01 -6.97 -15.53
C VAL A 317 13.89 -6.36 -16.37
N HIS A 318 12.70 -6.20 -15.75
CA HIS A 318 11.52 -5.62 -16.40
C HIS A 318 10.81 -4.64 -15.47
N ARG A 319 10.04 -3.73 -16.06
CA ARG A 319 9.17 -2.80 -15.34
C ARG A 319 7.98 -2.46 -16.23
N LEU A 320 6.77 -2.45 -15.68
CA LEU A 320 5.59 -2.07 -16.43
C LEU A 320 5.72 -0.61 -16.95
N GLU A 321 5.35 -0.41 -18.20
CA GLU A 321 5.33 0.93 -18.82
C GLU A 321 4.18 1.78 -18.28
N LYS A 322 3.07 1.14 -17.89
CA LYS A 322 1.87 1.80 -17.35
C LYS A 322 1.56 1.27 -15.96
N ASN A 323 0.92 2.10 -15.17
CA ASN A 323 0.33 1.68 -13.91
C ASN A 323 -0.73 0.60 -14.17
N PHE A 324 -0.88 -0.34 -13.23
CA PHE A 324 -1.96 -1.33 -13.29
C PHE A 324 -3.14 -0.98 -12.37
N MET A 325 -2.94 -0.02 -11.47
CA MET A 325 -3.96 0.51 -10.57
C MET A 325 -3.75 2.00 -10.38
N MET A 326 -4.84 2.77 -10.42
CA MET A 326 -4.86 4.21 -10.17
C MET A 326 -6.18 4.62 -9.52
N PRO A 327 -6.25 5.79 -8.86
CA PRO A 327 -7.49 6.29 -8.27
C PRO A 327 -8.53 6.60 -9.34
N ASP A 328 -9.66 5.91 -9.30
CA ASP A 328 -10.79 6.11 -10.22
C ASP A 328 -12.17 5.99 -9.52
N LYS A 329 -12.18 5.79 -8.19
CA LYS A 329 -13.38 5.64 -7.37
C LYS A 329 -13.51 6.80 -6.36
N PRO A 330 -14.73 7.16 -5.95
CA PRO A 330 -14.93 8.26 -4.99
C PRO A 330 -14.16 8.07 -3.67
N TYR A 331 -14.06 6.83 -3.18
CA TYR A 331 -13.32 6.51 -1.95
C TYR A 331 -11.80 6.56 -2.11
N GLU A 332 -11.29 6.66 -3.33
CA GLU A 332 -9.85 6.79 -3.65
C GLU A 332 -9.45 8.24 -3.97
N THR A 333 -10.43 9.05 -4.37
CA THR A 333 -10.15 10.42 -4.86
C THR A 333 -10.25 11.48 -3.78
N THR A 334 -10.90 11.18 -2.65
CA THR A 334 -11.13 12.15 -1.57
C THR A 334 -10.93 11.52 -0.20
N GLY A 335 -10.05 12.10 0.62
CA GLY A 335 -9.75 11.66 1.97
C GLY A 335 -8.71 12.55 2.63
N GLN A 336 -7.90 12.01 3.54
CA GLN A 336 -6.79 12.74 4.17
C GLN A 336 -5.78 13.21 3.11
N VAL A 337 -5.43 12.33 2.17
CA VAL A 337 -4.69 12.65 0.94
C VAL A 337 -5.55 12.28 -0.26
N ASN A 338 -5.75 13.21 -1.18
CA ASN A 338 -6.56 12.96 -2.35
C ASN A 338 -5.82 12.14 -3.40
N GLN A 339 -6.57 11.38 -4.22
CA GLN A 339 -6.03 10.64 -5.38
C GLN A 339 -5.01 9.56 -4.97
N VAL A 340 -5.38 8.66 -4.04
CA VAL A 340 -4.48 7.59 -3.57
C VAL A 340 -5.06 6.20 -3.76
N CYS A 341 -4.29 5.34 -4.44
CA CYS A 341 -4.32 3.89 -4.36
C CYS A 341 -2.94 3.44 -3.86
N PHE A 342 -2.81 3.12 -2.56
CA PHE A 342 -1.55 2.71 -1.94
C PHE A 342 -1.58 1.22 -1.61
N VAL A 343 -0.98 0.40 -2.48
CA VAL A 343 -1.00 -1.07 -2.36
C VAL A 343 0.03 -1.55 -1.35
N GLU A 344 -0.39 -2.42 -0.39
CA GLU A 344 0.50 -2.83 0.69
C GLU A 344 0.29 -4.26 1.18
N GLY A 345 -0.93 -4.79 1.13
CA GLY A 345 -1.24 -6.16 1.52
C GLY A 345 -1.44 -7.08 0.32
N LEU A 346 -0.77 -8.23 0.29
CA LEU A 346 -0.93 -9.23 -0.76
C LEU A 346 -1.01 -10.62 -0.14
N VAL A 347 -2.03 -11.40 -0.47
CA VAL A 347 -2.15 -12.82 -0.09
C VAL A 347 -2.66 -13.66 -1.23
N HIS A 348 -2.25 -14.92 -1.26
CA HIS A 348 -2.89 -15.96 -2.05
C HIS A 348 -3.80 -16.77 -1.13
N PHE A 349 -5.11 -16.75 -1.41
CA PHE A 349 -6.11 -17.36 -0.55
C PHE A 349 -7.27 -17.89 -1.39
N ASN A 350 -7.66 -19.17 -1.18
CA ASN A 350 -8.70 -19.84 -1.94
C ASN A 350 -8.52 -19.71 -3.47
N ASP A 351 -7.30 -20.01 -3.94
CA ASP A 351 -6.88 -19.98 -5.35
C ASP A 351 -6.97 -18.60 -6.02
N LYS A 352 -7.01 -17.51 -5.24
CA LYS A 352 -7.06 -16.13 -5.72
C LYS A 352 -6.01 -15.27 -5.04
N TRP A 353 -5.53 -14.25 -5.75
CA TRP A 353 -4.71 -13.20 -5.15
C TRP A 353 -5.58 -12.03 -4.71
N PHE A 354 -5.46 -11.65 -3.45
CA PHE A 354 -6.09 -10.47 -2.87
C PHE A 354 -5.03 -9.40 -2.65
N LEU A 355 -5.24 -8.23 -3.24
CA LEU A 355 -4.39 -7.06 -3.08
C LEU A 355 -5.15 -6.00 -2.29
N TYR A 356 -4.74 -5.79 -1.05
CA TYR A 356 -5.33 -4.79 -0.15
C TYR A 356 -4.56 -3.49 -0.24
N TYR A 357 -5.28 -2.37 -0.21
CA TYR A 357 -4.68 -1.07 -0.41
C TYR A 357 -5.38 0.03 0.40
N GLY A 358 -4.58 1.05 0.79
CA GLY A 358 -5.07 2.30 1.33
C GLY A 358 -5.70 3.17 0.25
N THR A 359 -6.81 3.79 0.57
CA THR A 359 -7.55 4.66 -0.34
C THR A 359 -7.64 6.06 0.23
N ALA A 360 -7.11 7.06 -0.49
CA ALA A 360 -7.10 8.46 -0.09
C ALA A 360 -6.59 8.67 1.37
N ASP A 361 -5.70 7.78 1.85
CA ASP A 361 -5.19 7.69 3.24
C ASP A 361 -6.30 7.73 4.31
N SER A 362 -7.42 7.10 4.04
CA SER A 362 -8.59 7.18 4.92
C SER A 362 -9.32 5.87 5.13
N LYS A 363 -9.26 4.95 4.18
CA LYS A 363 -9.97 3.68 4.21
C LYS A 363 -9.15 2.57 3.55
N ILE A 364 -9.61 1.33 3.70
CA ILE A 364 -9.00 0.17 3.07
C ILE A 364 -9.96 -0.44 2.05
N ALA A 365 -9.42 -0.77 0.89
CA ALA A 365 -10.13 -1.46 -0.17
C ALA A 365 -9.35 -2.71 -0.63
N VAL A 366 -9.99 -3.52 -1.48
CA VAL A 366 -9.43 -4.76 -2.02
C VAL A 366 -9.64 -4.85 -3.53
N ALA A 367 -8.62 -5.35 -4.21
CA ALA A 367 -8.69 -5.81 -5.59
C ALA A 367 -8.30 -7.30 -5.65
N VAL A 368 -8.94 -8.06 -6.53
CA VAL A 368 -8.77 -9.51 -6.63
C VAL A 368 -8.30 -9.89 -8.03
N LYS A 369 -7.38 -10.84 -8.09
CA LYS A 369 -7.00 -11.56 -9.29
C LYS A 369 -7.44 -13.01 -9.14
N GLU A 370 -8.26 -13.48 -10.09
CA GLU A 370 -8.69 -14.86 -10.24
C GLU A 370 -7.54 -15.79 -10.67
#